data_f553b3c5a07a000ea9589544350237c9
#
_entry.id   f553b3c5a07a000ea9589544350237c9
#
_cell.length_a   1.000
_cell.length_b   1.000
_cell.length_c   1.000
_cell.angle_alpha   90.00
_cell.angle_beta   90.00
_cell.angle_gamma   90.00
#
_symmetry.space_group_name_H-M   'P 1'
#
loop_
_entity.id
_entity.type
_entity.pdbx_description
1 polymer ?
#
loop_
_entity_poly.entity_id
_entity_poly.type
_entity_poly.pdbx_seq_one_letter_code
_entity_poly.pdbx_strand_id
1 'polypeptide(L)'
;MKIHASGEDYLEAVLILQKKQGMVRSIDLARHMGFSKPSISHAVGVLKNGGFLTVGEDGFLHLTAIGREVAEKIYERHLFFMEQFIAAGVDQETAEQDACRIEHAISDTSFRKLKEKVQG
;
A
#
# COMPACT_ATOMS: atom_id res chain seq x y z
N MET A 1 3.03 13.11 -11.21
CA MET A 1 1.57 12.88 -11.12
C MET A 1 1.19 12.58 -9.68
N LYS A 2 0.18 13.24 -9.19
CA LYS A 2 -0.31 12.96 -7.84
C LYS A 2 -1.12 11.66 -7.83
N ILE A 3 -0.78 10.75 -6.92
CA ILE A 3 -1.48 9.49 -6.79
C ILE A 3 -2.56 9.61 -5.69
N HIS A 4 -3.72 9.02 -5.95
CA HIS A 4 -4.82 9.00 -5.00
C HIS A 4 -4.65 7.88 -3.96
N ALA A 5 -5.38 7.99 -2.84
CA ALA A 5 -5.33 7.00 -1.77
C ALA A 5 -5.60 5.57 -2.27
N SER A 6 -6.55 5.40 -3.18
CA SER A 6 -6.83 4.08 -3.75
C SER A 6 -5.65 3.52 -4.53
N GLY A 7 -4.94 4.37 -5.29
CA GLY A 7 -3.72 3.97 -6.00
C GLY A 7 -2.63 3.54 -5.03
N GLU A 8 -2.48 4.27 -3.94
CA GLU A 8 -1.53 3.92 -2.88
C GLU A 8 -1.85 2.56 -2.27
N ASP A 9 -3.14 2.26 -2.03
CA ASP A 9 -3.57 0.96 -1.53
C ASP A 9 -3.19 -0.18 -2.49
N TYR A 10 -3.38 0.01 -3.78
CA TYR A 10 -3.00 -0.99 -4.78
C TYR A 10 -1.50 -1.25 -4.78
N LEU A 11 -0.69 -0.18 -4.73
CA LEU A 11 0.77 -0.31 -4.72
C LEU A 11 1.26 -1.00 -3.45
N GLU A 12 0.67 -0.64 -2.30
CA GLU A 12 0.96 -1.30 -1.04
C GLU A 12 0.63 -2.80 -1.10
N ALA A 13 -0.53 -3.14 -1.66
CA ALA A 13 -0.97 -4.52 -1.80
C ALA A 13 0.00 -5.32 -2.68
N VAL A 14 0.48 -4.74 -3.78
CA VAL A 14 1.49 -5.39 -4.62
C VAL A 14 2.76 -5.66 -3.82
N LEU A 15 3.22 -4.67 -3.05
CA LEU A 15 4.42 -4.82 -2.21
C LEU A 15 4.25 -5.94 -1.18
N ILE A 16 3.12 -5.96 -0.48
CA ILE A 16 2.81 -6.97 0.52
C ILE A 16 2.81 -8.37 -0.11
N LEU A 17 2.16 -8.52 -1.26
CA LEU A 17 2.10 -9.79 -1.96
C LEU A 17 3.48 -10.23 -2.47
N GLN A 18 4.30 -9.30 -2.95
CA GLN A 18 5.67 -9.61 -3.36
C GLN A 18 6.50 -10.14 -2.19
N LYS A 19 6.35 -9.54 -1.00
CA LYS A 19 7.04 -10.01 0.20
C LYS A 19 6.57 -11.40 0.63
N LYS A 20 5.29 -11.70 0.40
CA LYS A 20 4.67 -12.95 0.83
C LYS A 20 4.95 -14.11 -0.13
N GLN A 21 4.87 -13.87 -1.44
CA GLN A 21 4.88 -14.94 -2.45
C GLN A 21 5.86 -14.72 -3.61
N GLY A 22 6.52 -13.58 -3.66
CA GLY A 22 7.49 -13.25 -4.71
C GLY A 22 6.85 -12.68 -5.97
N MET A 23 6.23 -13.52 -6.79
CA MET A 23 5.64 -13.11 -8.07
C MET A 23 4.15 -12.81 -7.89
N VAL A 24 3.68 -11.69 -8.46
CA VAL A 24 2.30 -11.22 -8.27
C VAL A 24 1.64 -10.98 -9.62
N ARG A 25 0.46 -11.55 -9.81
CA ARG A 25 -0.40 -11.33 -10.99
C ARG A 25 -1.62 -10.51 -10.58
N SER A 26 -2.31 -9.95 -11.57
CA SER A 26 -3.55 -9.20 -11.32
C SER A 26 -4.59 -10.02 -10.55
N ILE A 27 -4.68 -11.34 -10.81
CA ILE A 27 -5.62 -12.20 -10.09
C ILE A 27 -5.29 -12.31 -8.59
N ASP A 28 -4.01 -12.31 -8.26
CA ASP A 28 -3.57 -12.33 -6.85
C ASP A 28 -3.98 -11.06 -6.15
N LEU A 29 -3.82 -9.93 -6.83
CA LEU A 29 -4.22 -8.62 -6.31
C LEU A 29 -5.72 -8.54 -6.11
N ALA A 30 -6.50 -9.05 -7.08
CA ALA A 30 -7.97 -9.10 -6.99
C ALA A 30 -8.42 -9.89 -5.76
N ARG A 31 -7.84 -11.06 -5.54
CA ARG A 31 -8.15 -11.91 -4.38
C ARG A 31 -7.79 -11.23 -3.07
N HIS A 32 -6.60 -10.66 -3.02
CA HIS A 32 -6.11 -9.99 -1.79
C HIS A 32 -7.01 -8.82 -1.39
N MET A 33 -7.44 -8.03 -2.35
CA MET A 33 -8.23 -6.82 -2.09
C MET A 33 -9.74 -7.07 -2.08
N GLY A 34 -10.19 -8.23 -2.54
CA GLY A 34 -11.61 -8.54 -2.63
C GLY A 34 -12.33 -7.74 -3.70
N PHE A 35 -11.65 -7.36 -4.77
CA PHE A 35 -12.21 -6.58 -5.87
C PHE A 35 -12.38 -7.44 -7.12
N SER A 36 -13.25 -6.99 -8.04
CA SER A 36 -13.49 -7.68 -9.29
C SER A 36 -12.29 -7.57 -10.24
N LYS A 37 -12.18 -8.53 -11.16
CA LYS A 37 -11.13 -8.50 -12.18
C LYS A 37 -11.16 -7.21 -13.03
N PRO A 38 -12.33 -6.74 -13.51
CA PRO A 38 -12.38 -5.49 -14.26
C PRO A 38 -11.89 -4.28 -13.46
N SER A 39 -12.23 -4.20 -12.18
CA SER A 39 -11.76 -3.11 -11.31
C SER A 39 -10.25 -3.14 -11.18
N ILE A 40 -9.68 -4.32 -10.96
CA ILE A 40 -8.22 -4.48 -10.85
C ILE A 40 -7.53 -4.16 -12.17
N SER A 41 -8.06 -4.64 -13.29
CA SER A 41 -7.49 -4.35 -14.62
C SER A 41 -7.46 -2.85 -14.90
N HIS A 42 -8.54 -2.15 -14.55
CA HIS A 42 -8.60 -0.70 -14.69
C HIS A 42 -7.53 -0.01 -13.83
N ALA A 43 -7.44 -0.39 -12.56
CA ALA A 43 -6.48 0.19 -11.61
C ALA A 43 -5.04 -0.06 -12.06
N VAL A 44 -4.73 -1.27 -12.48
CA VAL A 44 -3.40 -1.64 -12.98
C VAL A 44 -3.06 -0.79 -14.22
N GLY A 45 -4.03 -0.61 -15.12
CA GLY A 45 -3.84 0.24 -16.30
C GLY A 45 -3.52 1.69 -15.95
N VAL A 46 -4.24 2.26 -14.99
CA VAL A 46 -4.02 3.62 -14.51
C VAL A 46 -2.62 3.76 -13.90
N LEU A 47 -2.24 2.81 -13.04
CA LEU A 47 -0.93 2.84 -12.37
C LEU A 47 0.23 2.60 -13.35
N LYS A 48 0.02 1.74 -14.34
CA LYS A 48 0.99 1.52 -15.41
C LYS A 48 1.20 2.81 -16.22
N ASN A 49 0.12 3.46 -16.63
CA ASN A 49 0.19 4.70 -17.38
C ASN A 49 0.83 5.82 -16.56
N GLY A 50 0.66 5.81 -15.26
CA GLY A 50 1.27 6.78 -14.35
C GLY A 50 2.75 6.53 -14.04
N GLY A 51 3.29 5.38 -14.48
CA GLY A 51 4.70 5.05 -14.24
C GLY A 51 4.99 4.38 -12.89
N PHE A 52 3.95 3.88 -12.21
CA PHE A 52 4.11 3.24 -10.90
C PHE A 52 4.26 1.72 -10.98
N LEU A 53 3.73 1.12 -12.04
CA LEU A 53 3.80 -0.32 -12.28
C LEU A 53 4.22 -0.62 -13.70
N THR A 54 4.80 -1.81 -13.89
CA THR A 54 4.95 -2.42 -15.19
C THR A 54 4.31 -3.81 -15.16
N VAL A 55 3.90 -4.29 -16.33
CA VAL A 55 3.35 -5.64 -16.48
C VAL A 55 4.24 -6.36 -17.49
N GLY A 56 4.85 -7.45 -17.05
CA GLY A 56 5.71 -8.25 -17.91
C GLY A 56 4.92 -9.02 -18.96
N GLU A 57 5.60 -9.55 -19.98
CA GLU A 57 4.98 -10.39 -21.01
C GLU A 57 4.34 -11.65 -20.39
N ASP A 58 4.91 -12.09 -19.26
CA ASP A 58 4.42 -13.22 -18.48
C ASP A 58 3.19 -12.87 -17.61
N GLY A 59 2.76 -11.60 -17.60
CA GLY A 59 1.62 -11.14 -16.81
C GLY A 59 1.94 -10.77 -15.37
N PHE A 60 3.20 -10.85 -14.95
CA PHE A 60 3.57 -10.47 -13.59
C PHE A 60 3.67 -8.96 -13.43
N LEU A 61 3.18 -8.48 -12.28
CA LEU A 61 3.21 -7.06 -11.92
C LEU A 61 4.54 -6.74 -11.25
N HIS A 62 5.15 -5.63 -11.64
CA HIS A 62 6.39 -5.16 -11.04
C HIS A 62 6.23 -3.69 -10.64
N LEU A 63 6.69 -3.36 -9.44
CA LEU A 63 6.76 -1.96 -9.00
C LEU A 63 7.93 -1.29 -9.69
N THR A 64 7.70 -0.11 -10.24
CA THR A 64 8.81 0.74 -10.69
C THR A 64 9.53 1.31 -9.46
N ALA A 65 10.64 2.00 -9.65
CA ALA A 65 11.33 2.66 -8.53
C ALA A 65 10.40 3.64 -7.80
N ILE A 66 9.61 4.43 -8.56
CA ILE A 66 8.66 5.37 -7.99
C ILE A 66 7.52 4.63 -7.30
N GLY A 67 6.99 3.57 -7.92
CA GLY A 67 5.92 2.77 -7.32
C GLY A 67 6.34 2.12 -6.03
N ARG A 68 7.56 1.60 -5.97
CA ARG A 68 8.13 1.01 -4.75
C ARG A 68 8.28 2.05 -3.64
N GLU A 69 8.77 3.23 -3.98
CA GLU A 69 8.92 4.32 -3.01
C GLU A 69 7.58 4.67 -2.36
N VAL A 70 6.52 4.80 -3.18
CA VAL A 70 5.16 5.07 -2.68
C VAL A 70 4.67 3.92 -1.80
N ALA A 71 4.82 2.68 -2.28
CA ALA A 71 4.34 1.50 -1.55
C ALA A 71 5.04 1.33 -0.20
N GLU A 72 6.36 1.50 -0.16
CA GLU A 72 7.13 1.37 1.07
C GLU A 72 6.78 2.45 2.08
N LYS A 73 6.59 3.68 1.62
CA LYS A 73 6.18 4.80 2.46
C LYS A 73 4.82 4.52 3.13
N ILE A 74 3.84 4.05 2.37
CA ILE A 74 2.51 3.75 2.91
C ILE A 74 2.57 2.55 3.85
N TYR A 75 3.31 1.51 3.47
CA TYR A 75 3.48 0.33 4.32
C TYR A 75 4.12 0.66 5.66
N GLU A 76 5.15 1.51 5.67
CA GLU A 76 5.80 1.99 6.90
C GLU A 76 4.78 2.69 7.81
N ARG A 77 3.96 3.56 7.24
CA ARG A 77 2.91 4.27 7.99
C ARG A 77 1.89 3.30 8.56
N HIS A 78 1.48 2.33 7.75
CA HIS A 78 0.52 1.30 8.17
C HIS A 78 1.02 0.55 9.41
N LEU A 79 2.24 0.04 9.36
CA LEU A 79 2.83 -0.71 10.46
C LEU A 79 3.00 0.16 11.71
N PHE A 80 3.43 1.40 11.54
CA PHE A 80 3.61 2.32 12.66
C PHE A 80 2.28 2.57 13.40
N PHE A 81 1.22 2.91 12.67
CA PHE A 81 -0.07 3.20 13.29
C PHE A 81 -0.72 1.96 13.88
N MET A 82 -0.61 0.80 13.21
CA MET A 82 -1.05 -0.47 13.77
C MET A 82 -0.44 -0.69 15.15
N GLU A 83 0.87 -0.55 15.24
CA GLU A 83 1.62 -0.75 16.47
C GLU A 83 1.18 0.21 17.56
N GLN A 84 1.00 1.50 17.22
CA GLN A 84 0.58 2.51 18.19
C GLN A 84 -0.84 2.24 18.70
N PHE A 85 -1.76 1.89 17.83
CA PHE A 85 -3.15 1.60 18.21
C PHE A 85 -3.23 0.36 19.09
N ILE A 86 -2.53 -0.69 18.74
CA ILE A 86 -2.50 -1.93 19.53
C ILE A 86 -1.88 -1.66 20.90
N ALA A 87 -0.79 -0.92 20.96
CA ALA A 87 -0.16 -0.54 22.23
C ALA A 87 -1.09 0.29 23.12
N ALA A 88 -1.97 1.08 22.53
CA ALA A 88 -2.97 1.88 23.25
C ALA A 88 -4.18 1.06 23.70
N GLY A 89 -4.27 -0.21 23.32
CA GLY A 89 -5.37 -1.08 23.71
C GLY A 89 -6.45 -1.26 22.65
N VAL A 90 -6.23 -0.76 21.44
CA VAL A 90 -7.18 -0.95 20.33
C VAL A 90 -7.08 -2.38 19.83
N ASP A 91 -8.21 -3.04 19.57
CA ASP A 91 -8.20 -4.39 19.03
C ASP A 91 -7.61 -4.43 17.62
N GLN A 92 -7.12 -5.58 17.21
CA GLN A 92 -6.39 -5.73 15.95
C GLN A 92 -7.21 -5.32 14.73
N GLU A 93 -8.48 -5.71 14.67
CA GLU A 93 -9.36 -5.40 13.53
C GLU A 93 -9.57 -3.89 13.39
N THR A 94 -9.89 -3.21 14.49
CA THR A 94 -10.08 -1.76 14.50
C THR A 94 -8.77 -1.04 14.16
N ALA A 95 -7.67 -1.50 14.73
CA ALA A 95 -6.34 -0.92 14.47
C ALA A 95 -5.99 -1.02 12.98
N GLU A 96 -6.28 -2.16 12.35
CA GLU A 96 -6.05 -2.38 10.92
C GLU A 96 -6.87 -1.39 10.07
N GLN A 97 -8.15 -1.25 10.38
CA GLN A 97 -9.05 -0.36 9.65
C GLN A 97 -8.63 1.11 9.78
N ASP A 98 -8.30 1.52 11.00
CA ASP A 98 -7.91 2.92 11.24
C ASP A 98 -6.55 3.23 10.64
N ALA A 99 -5.60 2.30 10.71
CA ALA A 99 -4.29 2.46 10.08
C ALA A 99 -4.43 2.64 8.57
N CYS A 100 -5.29 1.84 7.92
CA CYS A 100 -5.55 1.95 6.50
C CYS A 100 -6.10 3.31 6.08
N ARG A 101 -6.82 3.98 6.98
CA ARG A 101 -7.37 5.30 6.69
C ARG A 101 -6.35 6.41 6.91
N ILE A 102 -5.69 6.39 8.05
CA ILE A 102 -4.78 7.49 8.44
C ILE A 102 -3.49 7.51 7.61
N GLU A 103 -3.03 6.37 7.11
CA GLU A 103 -1.77 6.28 6.37
C GLU A 103 -1.73 7.15 5.11
N HIS A 104 -2.90 7.43 4.52
CA HIS A 104 -3.00 8.25 3.31
C HIS A 104 -3.22 9.72 3.61
N ALA A 105 -3.68 10.04 4.81
CA ALA A 105 -4.12 11.40 5.16
C ALA A 105 -3.04 12.24 5.83
N ILE A 106 -2.15 11.60 6.56
CA ILE A 106 -1.14 12.32 7.34
C ILE A 106 0.01 12.84 6.44
N SER A 107 0.47 14.06 6.73
CA SER A 107 1.60 14.64 6.00
C SER A 107 2.91 13.95 6.38
N ASP A 108 3.90 14.05 5.49
CA ASP A 108 5.25 13.52 5.75
C ASP A 108 5.86 14.17 6.99
N THR A 109 5.66 15.46 7.16
CA THR A 109 6.19 16.21 8.31
C THR A 109 5.60 15.69 9.62
N SER A 110 4.29 15.58 9.69
CA SER A 110 3.62 15.10 10.90
C SER A 110 4.00 13.66 11.22
N PHE A 111 4.05 12.80 10.20
CA PHE A 111 4.45 11.40 10.40
C PHE A 111 5.88 11.30 10.94
N ARG A 112 6.81 12.03 10.33
CA ARG A 112 8.22 12.02 10.77
C ARG A 112 8.35 12.48 12.21
N LYS A 113 7.64 13.56 12.59
CA LYS A 113 7.70 14.08 13.96
C LYS A 113 7.12 13.10 14.98
N LEU A 114 6.00 12.48 14.65
CA LEU A 114 5.42 11.43 15.50
C LEU A 114 6.37 10.26 15.67
N LYS A 115 6.97 9.80 14.58
CA LYS A 115 7.90 8.68 14.59
C LYS A 115 9.13 8.98 15.46
N GLU A 116 9.72 10.16 15.30
CA GLU A 116 10.83 10.61 16.12
C GLU A 116 10.46 10.64 17.62
N LYS A 117 9.27 11.14 17.94
CA LYS A 117 8.80 11.25 19.33
C LYS A 117 8.65 9.86 19.97
N VAL A 118 8.11 8.91 19.24
CA VAL A 118 7.88 7.54 19.74
C VAL A 118 9.20 6.77 19.87
N GLN A 119 10.12 6.92 18.90
CA GLN A 119 11.38 6.20 18.85
C GLN A 119 12.48 6.89 19.64
N GLY A 120 12.32 8.17 19.84
CA GLY A 120 13.28 8.98 20.60
C GLY A 120 13.01 8.97 22.08
#